data_bca1a103da2d1f0e8c02a53629cff520
#
_entry.id   bca1a103da2d1f0e8c02a53629cff520
#
_cell.length_a   1.000
_cell.length_b   1.000
_cell.length_c   1.000
_cell.angle_alpha   90.00
_cell.angle_beta   90.00
_cell.angle_gamma   90.00
#
_symmetry.space_group_name_H-M   'P 1'
#
loop_
_entity.id
_entity.type
_entity.pdbx_description
1 polymer ?
#
loop_
_entity_poly.entity_id
_entity_poly.type
_entity_poly.pdbx_seq_one_letter_code
_entity_poly.pdbx_strand_id
1 'polypeptide(L)'
;HGLGSTPPAGAVPDLARFVTSVAAGGVWATHALAQKYPPGEDFAGEAAGLLAIPLSQTPRDYLFFFRKEFVQTLNWAGDPNKSYQPGPLGDRLTPRKSFAIWKETVHRQSQPWTEADREIAEATRGATVEVALRYNELMSEERARADVRQRMLNEELNHRVKNILAVIKSLVGHPIREGRTLESYVASLKGRIQALAFAHDQVIRGDGGGALVD
;
A
#
# COMPACT_ATOMS: atom_id res chain seq x y z
N HIS A 1 10.98 -2.50 3.47
CA HIS A 1 12.04 -2.13 4.41
C HIS A 1 11.96 -3.04 5.62
N GLY A 2 13.10 -3.66 6.02
CA GLY A 2 13.20 -4.47 7.23
C GLY A 2 13.89 -3.68 8.35
N LEU A 3 13.45 -3.91 9.60
CA LEU A 3 14.08 -3.38 10.80
C LEU A 3 14.49 -4.55 11.70
N GLY A 4 15.69 -4.53 12.22
CA GLY A 4 16.21 -5.60 13.09
C GLY A 4 16.61 -6.85 12.33
N SER A 5 16.40 -8.02 12.96
CA SER A 5 16.73 -9.34 12.36
C SER A 5 15.58 -9.77 11.44
N THR A 6 15.87 -9.85 10.15
CA THR A 6 14.89 -10.18 9.10
C THR A 6 15.49 -11.19 8.13
N PRO A 7 14.66 -11.98 7.42
CA PRO A 7 15.15 -12.79 6.30
C PRO A 7 15.86 -11.95 5.24
N PRO A 8 16.69 -12.54 4.38
CA PRO A 8 17.25 -11.87 3.22
C PRO A 8 16.13 -11.25 2.37
N ALA A 9 16.36 -10.01 1.87
CA ALA A 9 15.34 -9.28 1.10
C ALA A 9 14.80 -10.06 -0.11
N GLY A 10 15.65 -10.89 -0.74
CA GLY A 10 15.26 -11.76 -1.85
C GLY A 10 14.27 -12.87 -1.49
N ALA A 11 14.21 -13.29 -0.21
CA ALA A 11 13.30 -14.34 0.25
C ALA A 11 11.89 -13.79 0.58
N VAL A 12 11.75 -12.48 0.81
CA VAL A 12 10.49 -11.88 1.27
C VAL A 12 9.35 -12.02 0.26
N PRO A 13 9.54 -11.83 -1.06
CA PRO A 13 8.44 -11.99 -2.04
C PRO A 13 7.90 -13.42 -2.08
N ASP A 14 8.75 -14.42 -1.97
CA ASP A 14 8.36 -15.83 -1.99
C ASP A 14 7.64 -16.22 -0.70
N LEU A 15 8.13 -15.72 0.43
CA LEU A 15 7.48 -15.85 1.73
C LEU A 15 6.09 -15.21 1.72
N ALA A 16 5.94 -14.04 1.13
CA ALA A 16 4.63 -13.38 1.02
C ALA A 16 3.65 -14.20 0.17
N ARG A 17 4.10 -14.79 -0.94
CA ARG A 17 3.29 -15.70 -1.77
C ARG A 17 2.86 -16.95 -0.98
N PHE A 18 3.78 -17.54 -0.24
CA PHE A 18 3.48 -18.66 0.63
C PHE A 18 2.43 -18.28 1.69
N VAL A 19 2.63 -17.19 2.42
CA VAL A 19 1.68 -16.72 3.44
C VAL A 19 0.30 -16.46 2.82
N THR A 20 0.23 -15.85 1.62
CA THR A 20 -1.03 -15.64 0.90
C THR A 20 -1.80 -16.95 0.67
N SER A 21 -1.09 -18.05 0.40
CA SER A 21 -1.72 -19.35 0.15
C SER A 21 -2.26 -20.04 1.40
N VAL A 22 -1.71 -19.71 2.59
CA VAL A 22 -2.04 -20.42 3.85
C VAL A 22 -2.86 -19.57 4.83
N ALA A 23 -2.81 -18.23 4.73
CA ALA A 23 -3.41 -17.34 5.72
C ALA A 23 -4.91 -17.05 5.49
N ALA A 24 -5.48 -17.44 4.35
CA ALA A 24 -6.89 -17.21 4.00
C ALA A 24 -7.37 -15.75 4.25
N GLY A 25 -6.46 -14.77 4.11
CA GLY A 25 -6.77 -13.34 4.30
C GLY A 25 -6.79 -12.84 5.75
N GLY A 26 -6.52 -13.70 6.74
CA GLY A 26 -6.41 -13.35 8.16
C GLY A 26 -4.98 -13.23 8.67
N VAL A 27 -4.84 -12.91 9.95
CA VAL A 27 -3.55 -12.97 10.64
C VAL A 27 -3.07 -14.43 10.72
N TRP A 28 -1.85 -14.67 10.30
CA TRP A 28 -1.25 -16.00 10.33
C TRP A 28 0.04 -16.00 11.16
N ALA A 29 0.22 -17.01 11.99
CA ALA A 29 1.39 -17.10 12.86
C ALA A 29 1.92 -18.54 12.97
N THR A 30 3.25 -18.65 13.00
CA THR A 30 3.95 -19.90 13.31
C THR A 30 5.20 -19.62 14.13
N HIS A 31 5.54 -20.50 15.05
CA HIS A 31 6.79 -20.47 15.79
C HIS A 31 7.87 -21.40 15.18
N ALA A 32 7.50 -22.17 14.14
CA ALA A 32 8.37 -23.11 13.45
C ALA A 32 8.25 -22.89 11.93
N LEU A 33 8.78 -21.75 11.45
CA LEU A 33 8.63 -21.33 10.05
C LEU A 33 9.20 -22.36 9.08
N ALA A 34 10.41 -22.89 9.34
CA ALA A 34 11.06 -23.86 8.47
C ALA A 34 10.24 -25.15 8.27
N GLN A 35 9.43 -25.55 9.24
CA GLN A 35 8.54 -26.72 9.12
C GLN A 35 7.36 -26.47 8.17
N LYS A 36 6.90 -25.22 8.06
CA LYS A 36 5.76 -24.83 7.20
C LYS A 36 6.21 -24.34 5.82
N TYR A 37 7.39 -23.74 5.79
CA TYR A 37 8.02 -23.15 4.61
C TYR A 37 9.47 -23.63 4.55
N PRO A 38 9.78 -24.74 3.83
CA PRO A 38 11.11 -25.32 3.80
C PRO A 38 12.25 -24.38 3.44
N PRO A 39 12.11 -23.40 2.51
CA PRO A 39 13.16 -22.42 2.25
C PRO A 39 13.52 -21.55 3.47
N GLY A 40 12.68 -21.54 4.50
CA GLY A 40 12.95 -20.88 5.77
C GLY A 40 14.10 -21.48 6.58
N GLU A 41 14.61 -22.65 6.20
CA GLU A 41 15.80 -23.26 6.82
C GLU A 41 17.04 -22.40 6.64
N ASP A 42 17.19 -21.76 5.49
CA ASP A 42 18.37 -20.96 5.14
C ASP A 42 18.54 -19.73 6.05
N PHE A 43 17.47 -19.28 6.71
CA PHE A 43 17.48 -18.12 7.60
C PHE A 43 16.80 -18.37 8.96
N ALA A 44 16.73 -19.64 9.37
CA ALA A 44 16.06 -20.02 10.62
C ALA A 44 16.67 -19.38 11.88
N GLY A 45 17.97 -19.10 11.88
CA GLY A 45 18.63 -18.39 12.99
C GLY A 45 18.10 -16.98 13.22
N GLU A 46 17.68 -16.30 12.15
CA GLU A 46 17.19 -14.91 12.18
C GLU A 46 15.66 -14.83 12.25
N ALA A 47 14.96 -15.81 11.65
CA ALA A 47 13.51 -15.82 11.49
C ALA A 47 12.93 -17.23 11.63
N ALA A 48 13.02 -17.81 12.82
CA ALA A 48 12.43 -19.11 13.13
C ALA A 48 10.91 -19.02 13.35
N GLY A 49 10.40 -17.89 13.81
CA GLY A 49 8.98 -17.60 13.96
C GLY A 49 8.52 -16.45 13.08
N LEU A 50 7.28 -16.53 12.60
CA LEU A 50 6.63 -15.52 11.78
C LEU A 50 5.22 -15.24 12.29
N LEU A 51 4.89 -13.94 12.39
CA LEU A 51 3.53 -13.41 12.51
C LEU A 51 3.30 -12.50 11.31
N ALA A 52 2.29 -12.81 10.51
CA ALA A 52 1.95 -12.10 9.28
C ALA A 52 0.58 -11.43 9.41
N ILE A 53 0.54 -10.12 9.20
CA ILE A 53 -0.66 -9.30 9.25
C ILE A 53 -0.94 -8.78 7.84
N PRO A 54 -2.06 -9.18 7.19
CA PRO A 54 -2.43 -8.63 5.89
C PRO A 54 -2.91 -7.18 6.04
N LEU A 55 -2.38 -6.27 5.22
CA LEU A 55 -2.69 -4.83 5.26
C LEU A 55 -3.80 -4.43 4.27
N SER A 56 -4.21 -5.32 3.38
CA SER A 56 -5.24 -5.07 2.38
C SER A 56 -6.21 -6.26 2.27
N GLN A 57 -7.41 -6.02 1.72
CA GLN A 57 -8.40 -7.08 1.48
C GLN A 57 -7.97 -8.03 0.35
N THR A 58 -7.21 -7.54 -0.63
CA THR A 58 -6.49 -8.36 -1.60
C THR A 58 -5.08 -8.57 -1.05
N PRO A 59 -4.76 -9.76 -0.49
CA PRO A 59 -3.54 -9.94 0.27
C PRO A 59 -2.30 -9.95 -0.64
N ARG A 60 -1.74 -8.77 -0.87
CA ARG A 60 -0.42 -8.59 -1.49
C ARG A 60 0.55 -7.87 -0.56
N ASP A 61 0.00 -7.11 0.39
CA ASP A 61 0.78 -6.32 1.33
C ASP A 61 0.66 -6.92 2.72
N TYR A 62 1.79 -7.21 3.33
CA TYR A 62 1.89 -7.79 4.64
C TYR A 62 2.82 -6.98 5.54
N LEU A 63 2.46 -6.91 6.81
CA LEU A 63 3.38 -6.57 7.88
C LEU A 63 3.86 -7.88 8.52
N PHE A 64 5.15 -8.15 8.43
CA PHE A 64 5.78 -9.35 8.98
C PHE A 64 6.53 -9.03 10.25
N PHE A 65 6.28 -9.80 11.31
CA PHE A 65 7.08 -9.81 12.51
C PHE A 65 7.81 -11.15 12.61
N PHE A 66 9.11 -11.09 12.81
CA PHE A 66 9.95 -12.27 12.92
C PHE A 66 10.43 -12.43 14.36
N ARG A 67 10.55 -13.70 14.79
CA ARG A 67 11.23 -14.08 16.03
C ARG A 67 12.43 -14.95 15.69
N LYS A 68 13.55 -14.65 16.32
CA LYS A 68 14.76 -15.46 16.21
C LYS A 68 14.56 -16.86 16.75
N GLU A 69 15.44 -17.76 16.37
CA GLU A 69 15.53 -19.07 16.97
C GLU A 69 15.71 -18.94 18.49
N PHE A 70 14.96 -19.75 19.21
CA PHE A 70 15.07 -19.90 20.66
C PHE A 70 15.42 -21.34 20.97
N VAL A 71 16.71 -21.59 21.21
CA VAL A 71 17.19 -22.95 21.57
C VAL A 71 16.73 -23.29 22.97
N GLN A 72 15.82 -24.25 23.09
CA GLN A 72 15.28 -24.71 24.35
C GLN A 72 15.72 -26.12 24.61
N THR A 73 16.28 -26.37 25.79
CA THR A 73 16.58 -27.75 26.25
C THR A 73 15.41 -28.24 27.10
N LEU A 74 14.68 -29.21 26.56
CA LEU A 74 13.61 -29.88 27.26
C LEU A 74 14.16 -31.02 28.06
N ASN A 75 13.88 -31.04 29.37
CA ASN A 75 14.26 -32.12 30.27
C ASN A 75 13.06 -33.05 30.44
N TRP A 76 13.15 -34.26 29.92
CA TRP A 76 12.12 -35.27 30.09
C TRP A 76 12.45 -36.19 31.24
N ALA A 77 11.47 -36.56 32.04
CA ALA A 77 11.61 -37.59 33.05
C ALA A 77 11.56 -39.00 32.40
N GLY A 78 12.72 -39.47 31.92
CA GLY A 78 12.89 -40.77 31.27
C GLY A 78 12.95 -40.72 29.75
N ASP A 79 13.63 -41.67 29.11
CA ASP A 79 13.76 -41.78 27.65
C ASP A 79 12.40 -42.16 27.01
N PRO A 80 11.87 -41.35 26.08
CA PRO A 80 10.62 -41.66 25.35
C PRO A 80 10.81 -42.86 24.39
N ASN A 81 12.04 -43.17 23.94
CA ASN A 81 12.35 -44.28 23.05
C ASN A 81 12.65 -45.54 23.89
N LYS A 82 11.59 -46.17 24.38
CA LYS A 82 11.74 -47.42 25.13
C LYS A 82 12.29 -48.54 24.23
N SER A 83 13.54 -48.92 24.39
CA SER A 83 14.04 -50.19 23.87
C SER A 83 13.50 -51.32 24.76
N TYR A 84 12.63 -52.18 24.22
CA TYR A 84 12.23 -53.41 24.85
C TYR A 84 13.43 -54.35 24.82
N GLN A 85 13.95 -54.70 25.99
CA GLN A 85 14.89 -55.82 26.07
C GLN A 85 14.11 -57.08 26.44
N PRO A 86 14.06 -58.09 25.57
CA PRO A 86 13.48 -59.39 25.92
C PRO A 86 14.33 -60.05 27.02
N GLY A 87 13.73 -60.20 28.17
CA GLY A 87 14.39 -60.97 29.30
C GLY A 87 14.07 -62.43 29.18
N PRO A 88 14.87 -63.33 29.85
CA PRO A 88 14.76 -64.82 29.77
C PRO A 88 13.43 -65.33 30.35
N LEU A 89 12.52 -64.54 30.85
CA LEU A 89 11.25 -64.95 31.47
C LEU A 89 10.02 -64.25 30.83
N GLY A 90 10.11 -63.82 29.54
CA GLY A 90 9.04 -63.16 28.81
C GLY A 90 9.00 -61.69 29.09
N ASP A 91 8.13 -60.96 28.33
CA ASP A 91 7.98 -59.48 28.36
C ASP A 91 7.49 -58.97 29.72
N ARG A 92 8.37 -58.88 30.70
CA ARG A 92 8.13 -58.17 31.94
C ARG A 92 8.62 -56.72 31.74
N LEU A 93 7.72 -55.78 31.91
CA LEU A 93 8.06 -54.36 32.10
C LEU A 93 9.01 -54.24 33.29
N THR A 94 10.29 -54.13 33.02
CA THR A 94 11.28 -53.82 34.06
C THR A 94 10.94 -52.47 34.67
N PRO A 95 10.90 -52.35 36.02
CA PRO A 95 10.76 -51.07 36.69
C PRO A 95 11.83 -50.12 36.18
N ARG A 96 11.46 -48.85 35.91
CA ARG A 96 12.38 -47.82 35.44
C ARG A 96 13.66 -47.79 36.28
N LYS A 97 14.75 -48.30 35.75
CA LYS A 97 16.05 -48.35 36.46
C LYS A 97 16.80 -47.02 36.44
N SER A 98 16.38 -46.02 35.70
CA SER A 98 16.95 -44.66 35.79
C SER A 98 15.92 -43.61 35.47
N PHE A 99 15.74 -42.68 36.38
CA PHE A 99 15.20 -41.36 36.10
C PHE A 99 16.30 -40.52 35.42
N ALA A 100 16.96 -41.05 34.41
CA ALA A 100 17.91 -40.28 33.63
C ALA A 100 17.13 -39.15 32.95
N ILE A 101 17.52 -37.91 33.22
CA ILE A 101 16.98 -36.75 32.56
C ILE A 101 17.42 -36.84 31.11
N TRP A 102 16.47 -37.11 30.24
CA TRP A 102 16.70 -37.05 28.80
C TRP A 102 16.57 -35.61 28.35
N LYS A 103 17.60 -35.10 27.68
CA LYS A 103 17.65 -33.72 27.19
C LYS A 103 17.40 -33.71 25.69
N GLU A 104 16.33 -33.09 25.28
CA GLU A 104 16.09 -32.83 23.88
C GLU A 104 16.33 -31.32 23.61
N THR A 105 17.17 -31.05 22.65
CA THR A 105 17.42 -29.69 22.22
C THR A 105 16.55 -29.41 20.98
N VAL A 106 15.61 -28.53 21.13
CA VAL A 106 14.73 -28.10 20.05
C VAL A 106 15.42 -26.99 19.30
N HIS A 107 15.65 -27.21 18.01
CA HIS A 107 16.24 -26.23 17.09
C HIS A 107 15.22 -25.71 16.08
N ARG A 108 15.52 -24.58 15.46
CA ARG A 108 14.75 -23.96 14.35
C ARG A 108 13.33 -23.56 14.75
N GLN A 109 13.11 -23.30 16.02
CA GLN A 109 11.84 -22.78 16.55
C GLN A 109 12.08 -21.51 17.32
N SER A 110 11.10 -20.61 17.30
CA SER A 110 11.05 -19.44 18.16
C SER A 110 10.19 -19.69 19.41
N GLN A 111 10.14 -18.73 20.30
CA GLN A 111 9.08 -18.70 21.30
C GLN A 111 7.71 -18.68 20.61
N PRO A 112 6.73 -19.47 21.08
CA PRO A 112 5.39 -19.46 20.54
C PRO A 112 4.74 -18.06 20.62
N TRP A 113 3.91 -17.75 19.62
CA TRP A 113 3.08 -16.56 19.65
C TRP A 113 1.94 -16.77 20.63
N THR A 114 1.78 -15.83 21.56
CA THR A 114 0.72 -15.86 22.58
C THR A 114 -0.61 -15.41 21.99
N GLU A 115 -1.72 -15.64 22.71
CA GLU A 115 -3.01 -15.11 22.32
C GLU A 115 -3.00 -13.58 22.32
N ALA A 116 -2.34 -12.96 23.31
CA ALA A 116 -2.17 -11.51 23.33
C ALA A 116 -1.43 -10.96 22.10
N ASP A 117 -0.40 -11.66 21.60
CA ASP A 117 0.28 -11.28 20.35
C ASP A 117 -0.69 -11.30 19.16
N ARG A 118 -1.59 -12.29 19.11
CA ARG A 118 -2.60 -12.43 18.04
C ARG A 118 -3.68 -11.36 18.13
N GLU A 119 -4.16 -11.07 19.33
CA GLU A 119 -5.14 -10.00 19.57
C GLU A 119 -4.59 -8.64 19.14
N ILE A 120 -3.33 -8.34 19.50
CA ILE A 120 -2.64 -7.12 19.09
C ILE A 120 -2.50 -7.08 17.56
N ALA A 121 -2.18 -8.21 16.93
CA ALA A 121 -2.05 -8.31 15.48
C ALA A 121 -3.38 -8.05 14.76
N GLU A 122 -4.50 -8.62 15.26
CA GLU A 122 -5.83 -8.37 14.69
C GLU A 122 -6.28 -6.92 14.91
N ALA A 123 -6.02 -6.34 16.08
CA ALA A 123 -6.30 -4.92 16.35
C ALA A 123 -5.48 -4.02 15.39
N THR A 124 -4.19 -4.33 15.18
CA THR A 124 -3.31 -3.61 14.25
C THR A 124 -3.84 -3.71 12.82
N ARG A 125 -4.27 -4.90 12.40
CA ARG A 125 -4.89 -5.13 11.10
C ARG A 125 -6.13 -4.25 10.93
N GLY A 126 -7.05 -4.28 11.90
CA GLY A 126 -8.26 -3.48 11.89
C GLY A 126 -7.98 -1.98 11.74
N ALA A 127 -7.09 -1.45 12.58
CA ALA A 127 -6.69 -0.04 12.55
C ALA A 127 -6.04 0.35 11.20
N THR A 128 -5.18 -0.50 10.65
CA THR A 128 -4.49 -0.22 9.39
C THR A 128 -5.47 -0.20 8.21
N VAL A 129 -6.41 -1.15 8.16
CA VAL A 129 -7.46 -1.21 7.13
C VAL A 129 -8.37 0.02 7.23
N GLU A 130 -8.77 0.43 8.43
CA GLU A 130 -9.58 1.62 8.66
C GLU A 130 -8.88 2.90 8.16
N VAL A 131 -7.60 3.08 8.50
CA VAL A 131 -6.80 4.21 8.03
C VAL A 131 -6.70 4.21 6.49
N ALA A 132 -6.46 3.05 5.87
CA ALA A 132 -6.36 2.93 4.42
C ALA A 132 -7.69 3.27 3.72
N LEU A 133 -8.83 2.82 4.26
CA LEU A 133 -10.15 3.16 3.73
C LEU A 133 -10.41 4.67 3.83
N ARG A 134 -10.16 5.26 4.99
CA ARG A 134 -10.35 6.70 5.21
C ARG A 134 -9.46 7.55 4.30
N TYR A 135 -8.22 7.14 4.09
CA TYR A 135 -7.33 7.80 3.13
C TYR A 135 -7.87 7.74 1.70
N ASN A 136 -8.39 6.58 1.27
CA ASN A 136 -8.98 6.42 -0.06
C ASN A 136 -10.24 7.28 -0.24
N GLU A 137 -11.08 7.40 0.78
CA GLU A 137 -12.25 8.28 0.76
C GLU A 137 -11.82 9.75 0.57
N LEU A 138 -10.87 10.24 1.37
CA LEU A 138 -10.35 11.60 1.25
C LEU A 138 -9.76 11.87 -0.14
N MET A 139 -8.98 10.94 -0.67
CA MET A 139 -8.40 11.07 -2.02
C MET A 139 -9.47 11.08 -3.12
N SER A 140 -10.53 10.30 -2.95
CA SER A 140 -11.67 10.28 -3.87
C SER A 140 -12.43 11.61 -3.87
N GLU A 141 -12.70 12.18 -2.69
CA GLU A 141 -13.33 13.50 -2.56
C GLU A 141 -12.48 14.62 -3.19
N GLU A 142 -11.18 14.63 -2.93
CA GLU A 142 -10.28 15.62 -3.52
C GLU A 142 -10.24 15.53 -5.05
N ARG A 143 -10.22 14.33 -5.61
CA ARG A 143 -10.31 14.13 -7.07
C ARG A 143 -11.63 14.63 -7.62
N ALA A 144 -12.75 14.31 -6.96
CA ALA A 144 -14.06 14.78 -7.40
C ALA A 144 -14.15 16.32 -7.37
N ARG A 145 -13.60 16.97 -6.33
CA ARG A 145 -13.54 18.45 -6.25
C ARG A 145 -12.65 19.04 -7.35
N ALA A 146 -11.51 18.40 -7.65
CA ALA A 146 -10.64 18.83 -8.73
C ALA A 146 -11.32 18.72 -10.10
N ASP A 147 -12.04 17.63 -10.37
CA ASP A 147 -12.80 17.41 -11.61
C ASP A 147 -13.91 18.45 -11.80
N VAL A 148 -14.64 18.78 -10.73
CA VAL A 148 -15.67 19.83 -10.78
C VAL A 148 -15.04 21.19 -11.11
N ARG A 149 -13.93 21.55 -10.45
CA ARG A 149 -13.21 22.79 -10.71
C ARG A 149 -12.71 22.87 -12.16
N GLN A 150 -12.16 21.76 -12.66
CA GLN A 150 -11.69 21.66 -14.04
C GLN A 150 -12.82 21.88 -15.06
N ARG A 151 -13.99 21.29 -14.83
CA ARG A 151 -15.17 21.49 -15.69
C ARG A 151 -15.63 22.93 -15.70
N MET A 152 -15.74 23.55 -14.52
CA MET A 152 -16.12 24.97 -14.42
C MET A 152 -15.16 25.89 -15.19
N LEU A 153 -13.83 25.64 -15.05
CA LEU A 153 -12.84 26.40 -15.81
C LEU A 153 -12.98 26.20 -17.32
N ASN A 154 -13.22 24.96 -17.76
CA ASN A 154 -13.41 24.65 -19.17
C ASN A 154 -14.69 25.29 -19.73
N GLU A 155 -15.78 25.32 -18.97
CA GLU A 155 -17.02 26.01 -19.35
C GLU A 155 -16.78 27.50 -19.47
N GLU A 156 -16.13 28.13 -18.51
CA GLU A 156 -15.77 29.55 -18.56
C GLU A 156 -14.88 29.88 -19.77
N LEU A 157 -13.85 29.07 -20.02
CA LEU A 157 -13.01 29.23 -21.22
C LEU A 157 -13.82 29.11 -22.49
N ASN A 158 -14.73 28.16 -22.60
CA ASN A 158 -15.58 27.99 -23.76
C ASN A 158 -16.51 29.20 -23.97
N HIS A 159 -17.05 29.74 -22.89
CA HIS A 159 -17.85 30.99 -22.96
C HIS A 159 -17.02 32.16 -23.43
N ARG A 160 -15.80 32.35 -22.92
CA ARG A 160 -14.89 33.42 -23.36
C ARG A 160 -14.47 33.24 -24.82
N VAL A 161 -14.16 32.05 -25.27
CA VAL A 161 -13.84 31.76 -26.68
C VAL A 161 -15.02 32.08 -27.59
N LYS A 162 -16.25 31.67 -27.21
CA LYS A 162 -17.46 32.00 -27.97
C LYS A 162 -17.66 33.51 -28.07
N ASN A 163 -17.45 34.27 -27.00
CA ASN A 163 -17.54 35.69 -26.98
C ASN A 163 -16.53 36.37 -27.92
N ILE A 164 -15.27 35.91 -27.87
CA ILE A 164 -14.21 36.40 -28.78
C ILE A 164 -14.58 36.13 -30.24
N LEU A 165 -15.03 34.88 -30.54
CA LEU A 165 -15.44 34.51 -31.90
C LEU A 165 -16.63 35.34 -32.39
N ALA A 166 -17.62 35.69 -31.53
CA ALA A 166 -18.74 36.56 -31.86
C ALA A 166 -18.26 37.95 -32.20
N VAL A 167 -17.31 38.48 -31.44
CA VAL A 167 -16.72 39.81 -31.73
C VAL A 167 -15.94 39.80 -33.05
N ILE A 168 -15.12 38.77 -33.28
CA ILE A 168 -14.38 38.59 -34.55
C ILE A 168 -15.36 38.53 -35.73
N LYS A 169 -16.42 37.72 -35.61
CA LYS A 169 -17.48 37.64 -36.63
C LYS A 169 -18.13 39.00 -36.93
N SER A 170 -18.41 39.78 -35.89
CA SER A 170 -18.94 41.15 -36.03
C SER A 170 -17.95 42.10 -36.74
N LEU A 171 -16.65 41.98 -36.41
CA LEU A 171 -15.61 42.79 -37.04
C LEU A 171 -15.44 42.51 -38.54
N VAL A 172 -15.51 41.24 -38.93
CA VAL A 172 -15.32 40.78 -40.32
C VAL A 172 -16.60 40.90 -41.13
N GLY A 173 -17.77 40.75 -40.50
CA GLY A 173 -19.07 40.72 -41.17
C GLY A 173 -19.62 42.08 -41.63
N HIS A 174 -18.91 43.17 -41.46
CA HIS A 174 -19.36 44.47 -41.96
C HIS A 174 -19.13 44.58 -43.48
N PRO A 175 -20.16 44.79 -44.31
CA PRO A 175 -20.02 44.88 -45.73
C PRO A 175 -19.13 46.07 -46.12
N ILE A 176 -18.33 45.86 -47.18
CA ILE A 176 -17.54 46.93 -47.78
C ILE A 176 -18.53 47.95 -48.36
N ARG A 177 -18.58 49.13 -47.80
CA ARG A 177 -19.39 50.20 -48.38
C ARG A 177 -18.85 50.64 -49.75
N GLU A 178 -19.75 50.87 -50.71
CA GLU A 178 -19.39 51.36 -52.06
C GLU A 178 -18.42 52.51 -51.92
N GLY A 179 -17.31 52.49 -52.69
CA GLY A 179 -16.29 53.52 -52.73
C GLY A 179 -15.09 53.36 -51.82
N ARG A 180 -14.97 52.28 -51.03
CA ARG A 180 -13.76 51.96 -50.25
C ARG A 180 -12.82 51.02 -51.04
N THR A 181 -11.53 51.38 -51.04
CA THR A 181 -10.51 50.49 -51.57
C THR A 181 -10.26 49.31 -50.63
N LEU A 182 -9.84 48.19 -51.15
CA LEU A 182 -9.47 46.97 -50.38
C LEU A 182 -8.44 47.32 -49.29
N GLU A 183 -7.47 48.17 -49.62
CA GLU A 183 -6.40 48.59 -48.71
C GLU A 183 -6.97 49.39 -47.51
N SER A 184 -7.93 50.28 -47.72
CA SER A 184 -8.57 51.03 -46.62
C SER A 184 -9.43 50.14 -45.71
N TYR A 185 -10.04 49.08 -46.27
CA TYR A 185 -10.78 48.09 -45.49
C TYR A 185 -9.86 47.29 -44.62
N VAL A 186 -8.72 46.75 -45.17
CA VAL A 186 -7.72 45.98 -44.42
C VAL A 186 -7.10 46.82 -43.31
N ALA A 187 -6.77 48.09 -43.57
CA ALA A 187 -6.23 48.99 -42.54
C ALA A 187 -7.24 49.24 -41.40
N SER A 188 -8.52 49.41 -41.70
CA SER A 188 -9.60 49.56 -40.72
C SER A 188 -9.81 48.30 -39.89
N LEU A 189 -9.78 47.11 -40.51
CA LEU A 189 -9.89 45.80 -39.85
C LEU A 189 -8.73 45.58 -38.90
N LYS A 190 -7.51 45.87 -39.32
CA LYS A 190 -6.28 45.76 -38.51
C LYS A 190 -6.39 46.65 -37.26
N GLY A 191 -6.81 47.89 -37.42
CA GLY A 191 -7.01 48.81 -36.28
C GLY A 191 -8.06 48.34 -35.27
N ARG A 192 -9.16 47.74 -35.74
CA ARG A 192 -10.21 47.18 -34.87
C ARG A 192 -9.71 45.95 -34.12
N ILE A 193 -8.94 45.05 -34.75
CA ILE A 193 -8.34 43.89 -34.12
C ILE A 193 -7.33 44.33 -33.03
N GLN A 194 -6.51 45.33 -33.31
CA GLN A 194 -5.56 45.86 -32.33
C GLN A 194 -6.28 46.51 -31.13
N ALA A 195 -7.35 47.26 -31.35
CA ALA A 195 -8.14 47.82 -30.25
C ALA A 195 -8.80 46.73 -29.39
N LEU A 196 -9.30 45.67 -30.02
CA LEU A 196 -9.84 44.50 -29.30
C LEU A 196 -8.79 43.79 -28.46
N ALA A 197 -7.60 43.55 -29.03
CA ALA A 197 -6.47 42.90 -28.30
C ALA A 197 -6.06 43.73 -27.08
N PHE A 198 -5.99 45.08 -27.26
CA PHE A 198 -5.68 45.97 -26.14
C PHE A 198 -6.77 45.97 -25.05
N ALA A 199 -8.04 45.99 -25.42
CA ALA A 199 -9.15 45.93 -24.47
C ALA A 199 -9.16 44.59 -23.71
N HIS A 200 -8.87 43.48 -24.40
CA HIS A 200 -8.78 42.15 -23.79
C HIS A 200 -7.64 42.06 -22.78
N ASP A 201 -6.46 42.61 -23.10
CA ASP A 201 -5.31 42.64 -22.18
C ASP A 201 -5.60 43.48 -20.92
N GLN A 202 -6.37 44.54 -21.04
CA GLN A 202 -6.79 45.39 -19.90
C GLN A 202 -7.74 44.64 -18.96
N VAL A 203 -8.67 43.83 -19.49
CA VAL A 203 -9.61 43.04 -18.69
C VAL A 203 -8.84 41.97 -17.91
N ILE A 204 -7.89 41.28 -18.55
CA ILE A 204 -7.07 40.23 -17.87
C ILE A 204 -6.22 40.83 -16.74
N ARG A 205 -5.68 42.05 -16.94
CA ARG A 205 -4.88 42.73 -15.90
C ARG A 205 -5.75 43.31 -14.77
N GLY A 206 -7.02 43.68 -15.07
CA GLY A 206 -7.96 44.20 -14.08
C GLY A 206 -8.50 43.11 -13.15
N ASP A 207 -8.74 41.89 -13.66
CA ASP A 207 -9.23 40.76 -12.85
C ASP A 207 -8.13 40.17 -11.92
N GLY A 208 -6.84 40.39 -12.24
CA GLY A 208 -5.72 39.93 -11.39
C GLY A 208 -5.38 40.87 -10.21
N GLY A 209 -5.98 42.05 -10.12
CA GLY A 209 -5.65 43.06 -9.10
C GLY A 209 -6.57 43.09 -7.87
N GLY A 210 -7.62 42.26 -7.83
CA GLY A 210 -8.67 42.29 -6.80
C GLY A 210 -8.55 41.34 -5.62
N ALA A 211 -7.46 40.60 -5.46
CA ALA A 211 -7.33 39.57 -4.42
C ALA A 211 -6.12 39.79 -3.49
N LEU A 212 -5.98 41.00 -2.92
CA LEU A 212 -5.10 41.22 -1.76
C LEU A 212 -5.60 42.45 -1.00
N VAL A 213 -6.68 42.35 -0.23
CA VAL A 213 -6.93 43.19 0.94
C VAL A 213 -7.62 42.35 1.98
N ASP A 214 -6.87 42.09 3.10
CA ASP A 214 -7.24 41.62 4.45
C ASP A 214 -7.63 40.15 4.61
#